data_eedfaace8112ed464e755fb95647cdbd
#
_entry.id   eedfaace8112ed464e755fb95647cdbd
#
_cell.length_a   1.000
_cell.length_b   1.000
_cell.length_c   1.000
_cell.angle_alpha   90.00
_cell.angle_beta   90.00
_cell.angle_gamma   90.00
#
_symmetry.space_group_name_H-M   'P 1'
#
loop_
_entity.id
_entity.type
_entity.pdbx_description
1 polymer ?
#
loop_
_entity_poly.entity_id
_entity_poly.type
_entity_poly.pdbx_seq_one_letter_code
_entity_poly.pdbx_strand_id
1 'polypeptide(L)'
;QISDDDFVYYANEVVRVVDQELGGKFPSFFEFVTLIMFQYFAKQKVDVALIETGIGGRFDSTNVLVPEVSVITTVSLEHTDMLGDTFAQVASEKAGIIKEHKPVVGGVRNEEARSVICEIAQNKKAPLYMLEDTIYIHKNAAHQTFTYEALGRRLDDVKVKMAGGHQLDNAALAITAALLFDPTISDNVIRHSLRSASWEGRFEHILPNVIL
;
A
#
# COMPACT_ATOMS: atom_id res chain seq x y z
N GLN A 1 5.70 -0.31 -17.24
CA GLN A 1 5.24 -1.70 -17.42
C GLN A 1 6.42 -2.54 -17.90
N ILE A 2 6.58 -3.77 -17.39
CA ILE A 2 7.59 -4.71 -17.88
C ILE A 2 7.26 -5.09 -19.35
N SER A 3 8.27 -5.21 -20.21
CA SER A 3 8.09 -5.71 -21.57
C SER A 3 7.90 -7.23 -21.61
N ASP A 4 7.28 -7.75 -22.67
CA ASP A 4 7.10 -9.21 -22.83
C ASP A 4 8.45 -9.93 -22.87
N ASP A 5 9.45 -9.36 -23.55
CA ASP A 5 10.80 -9.93 -23.63
C ASP A 5 11.48 -9.99 -22.26
N ASP A 6 11.42 -8.91 -21.48
CA ASP A 6 11.95 -8.89 -20.12
C ASP A 6 11.20 -9.88 -19.22
N PHE A 7 9.86 -9.94 -19.34
CA PHE A 7 9.07 -10.87 -18.55
C PHE A 7 9.49 -12.32 -18.84
N VAL A 8 9.59 -12.71 -20.11
CA VAL A 8 10.04 -14.04 -20.53
C VAL A 8 11.47 -14.32 -20.05
N TYR A 9 12.36 -13.34 -20.15
CA TYR A 9 13.74 -13.50 -19.66
C TYR A 9 13.79 -13.83 -18.17
N TYR A 10 13.13 -13.01 -17.33
CA TYR A 10 13.16 -13.24 -15.88
C TYR A 10 12.35 -14.47 -15.46
N ALA A 11 11.27 -14.81 -16.16
CA ALA A 11 10.55 -16.05 -15.94
C ALA A 11 11.47 -17.27 -16.14
N ASN A 12 12.24 -17.30 -17.21
CA ASN A 12 13.22 -18.37 -17.47
C ASN A 12 14.32 -18.43 -16.41
N GLU A 13 14.80 -17.27 -15.92
CA GLU A 13 15.77 -17.23 -14.81
C GLU A 13 15.21 -17.82 -13.52
N VAL A 14 13.96 -17.51 -13.19
CA VAL A 14 13.28 -18.11 -12.02
C VAL A 14 13.16 -19.62 -12.20
N VAL A 15 12.69 -20.09 -13.37
CA VAL A 15 12.59 -21.54 -13.67
C VAL A 15 13.94 -22.23 -13.51
N ARG A 16 15.00 -21.64 -14.07
CA ARG A 16 16.37 -22.19 -13.96
C ARG A 16 16.81 -22.35 -12.51
N VAL A 17 16.56 -21.36 -11.66
CA VAL A 17 16.91 -21.42 -10.21
C VAL A 17 16.06 -22.48 -9.50
N VAL A 18 14.76 -22.57 -9.79
CA VAL A 18 13.87 -23.59 -9.20
C VAL A 18 14.36 -25.00 -9.55
N ASP A 19 14.72 -25.25 -10.78
CA ASP A 19 15.21 -26.56 -11.21
C ASP A 19 16.56 -26.92 -10.54
N GLN A 20 17.48 -25.97 -10.49
CA GLN A 20 18.83 -26.19 -9.97
C GLN A 20 18.92 -26.26 -8.46
N GLU A 21 18.19 -25.38 -7.73
CA GLU A 21 18.36 -25.18 -6.30
C GLU A 21 17.21 -25.79 -5.48
N LEU A 22 15.99 -25.91 -6.05
CA LEU A 22 14.82 -26.38 -5.34
C LEU A 22 14.34 -27.76 -5.81
N GLY A 23 15.11 -28.44 -6.65
CA GLY A 23 14.77 -29.78 -7.16
C GLY A 23 13.42 -29.83 -7.87
N GLY A 24 13.07 -28.78 -8.60
CA GLY A 24 11.83 -28.68 -9.36
C GLY A 24 10.56 -28.42 -8.53
N LYS A 25 10.68 -28.04 -7.26
CA LYS A 25 9.53 -27.59 -6.45
C LYS A 25 9.16 -26.17 -6.85
N PHE A 26 8.18 -26.05 -7.72
CA PHE A 26 7.73 -24.76 -8.22
C PHE A 26 6.98 -23.94 -7.14
N PRO A 27 7.25 -22.62 -7.06
CA PRO A 27 6.49 -21.70 -6.23
C PRO A 27 5.05 -21.55 -6.77
N SER A 28 4.15 -21.03 -5.95
CA SER A 28 2.83 -20.60 -6.41
C SER A 28 2.95 -19.52 -7.50
N PHE A 29 1.87 -19.30 -8.24
CA PHE A 29 1.89 -18.26 -9.29
C PHE A 29 2.24 -16.88 -8.74
N PHE A 30 1.69 -16.51 -7.58
CA PHE A 30 1.97 -15.22 -6.97
C PHE A 30 3.43 -15.09 -6.50
N GLU A 31 3.99 -16.12 -5.87
CA GLU A 31 5.41 -16.17 -5.53
C GLU A 31 6.30 -16.06 -6.77
N PHE A 32 5.92 -16.76 -7.84
CA PHE A 32 6.66 -16.73 -9.10
C PHE A 32 6.73 -15.30 -9.70
N VAL A 33 5.58 -14.62 -9.82
CA VAL A 33 5.55 -13.24 -10.35
C VAL A 33 6.20 -12.25 -9.38
N THR A 34 6.15 -12.48 -8.08
CA THR A 34 6.86 -11.68 -7.07
C THR A 34 8.38 -11.77 -7.26
N LEU A 35 8.90 -12.96 -7.53
CA LEU A 35 10.33 -13.16 -7.82
C LEU A 35 10.76 -12.42 -9.11
N ILE A 36 9.93 -12.48 -10.17
CA ILE A 36 10.16 -11.71 -11.39
C ILE A 36 10.20 -10.21 -11.09
N MET A 37 9.23 -9.70 -10.33
CA MET A 37 9.15 -8.30 -9.95
C MET A 37 10.43 -7.84 -9.23
N PHE A 38 10.89 -8.58 -8.23
CA PHE A 38 12.09 -8.22 -7.48
C PHE A 38 13.34 -8.21 -8.38
N GLN A 39 13.53 -9.22 -9.24
CA GLN A 39 14.65 -9.25 -10.17
C GLN A 39 14.60 -8.08 -11.17
N TYR A 40 13.42 -7.81 -11.71
CA TYR A 40 13.21 -6.70 -12.64
C TYR A 40 13.52 -5.36 -12.01
N PHE A 41 12.96 -5.04 -10.83
CA PHE A 41 13.23 -3.78 -10.15
C PHE A 41 14.70 -3.62 -9.75
N ALA A 42 15.35 -4.69 -9.29
CA ALA A 42 16.78 -4.68 -8.98
C ALA A 42 17.62 -4.37 -10.24
N LYS A 43 17.27 -4.96 -11.38
CA LYS A 43 17.97 -4.73 -12.65
C LYS A 43 17.74 -3.32 -13.20
N GLN A 44 16.52 -2.81 -13.08
CA GLN A 44 16.17 -1.45 -13.50
C GLN A 44 16.75 -0.38 -12.56
N LYS A 45 17.25 -0.77 -11.37
CA LYS A 45 17.78 0.14 -10.34
C LYS A 45 16.80 1.26 -10.05
N VAL A 46 15.54 0.89 -9.81
CA VAL A 46 14.49 1.87 -9.52
C VAL A 46 14.84 2.67 -8.26
N ASP A 47 14.57 3.98 -8.27
CA ASP A 47 14.81 4.85 -7.13
C ASP A 47 13.83 4.55 -5.98
N VAL A 48 12.59 4.18 -6.31
CA VAL A 48 11.51 3.84 -5.37
C VAL A 48 10.71 2.67 -5.93
N ALA A 49 10.41 1.69 -5.08
CA ALA A 49 9.48 0.60 -5.39
C ALA A 49 8.24 0.71 -4.50
N LEU A 50 7.06 0.77 -5.12
CA LEU A 50 5.78 0.63 -4.42
C LEU A 50 5.35 -0.83 -4.52
N ILE A 51 5.35 -1.52 -3.39
CA ILE A 51 5.07 -2.96 -3.33
C ILE A 51 3.72 -3.17 -2.62
N GLU A 52 2.75 -3.74 -3.34
CA GLU A 52 1.47 -4.11 -2.79
C GLU A 52 1.47 -5.59 -2.39
N THR A 53 0.94 -5.90 -1.20
CA THR A 53 0.75 -7.29 -0.76
C THR A 53 -0.39 -7.95 -1.56
N GLY A 54 -0.29 -9.24 -1.82
CA GLY A 54 -1.36 -9.98 -2.48
C GLY A 54 -2.54 -10.24 -1.54
N ILE A 55 -2.29 -10.93 -0.42
CA ILE A 55 -3.31 -11.24 0.58
C ILE A 55 -2.68 -11.17 1.97
N GLY A 56 -3.36 -10.50 2.92
CA GLY A 56 -2.90 -10.38 4.29
C GLY A 56 -1.65 -9.50 4.41
N GLY A 57 -0.54 -10.06 4.82
CA GLY A 57 0.72 -9.34 4.98
C GLY A 57 1.83 -10.20 5.58
N ARG A 58 1.58 -10.86 6.72
CA ARG A 58 2.59 -11.62 7.47
C ARG A 58 3.30 -12.68 6.62
N PHE A 59 2.54 -13.47 5.88
CA PHE A 59 3.02 -14.58 5.06
C PHE A 59 3.00 -14.26 3.57
N ASP A 60 2.74 -13.00 3.21
CA ASP A 60 2.78 -12.57 1.82
C ASP A 60 4.20 -12.68 1.26
N SER A 61 4.34 -13.16 0.03
CA SER A 61 5.65 -13.34 -0.60
C SER A 61 6.42 -12.03 -0.77
N THR A 62 5.72 -10.87 -0.78
CA THR A 62 6.37 -9.56 -0.80
C THR A 62 6.98 -9.17 0.53
N ASN A 63 6.59 -9.81 1.64
CA ASN A 63 6.99 -9.43 3.00
C ASN A 63 8.43 -9.81 3.39
N VAL A 64 9.23 -10.31 2.46
CA VAL A 64 10.67 -10.58 2.63
C VAL A 64 11.52 -9.31 2.68
N LEU A 65 10.99 -8.20 2.21
CA LEU A 65 11.67 -6.89 2.21
C LEU A 65 11.51 -6.14 3.54
N VAL A 66 12.38 -5.15 3.75
CA VAL A 66 12.24 -4.15 4.81
C VAL A 66 11.89 -2.82 4.16
N PRO A 67 10.62 -2.37 4.24
CA PRO A 67 10.19 -1.12 3.61
C PRO A 67 10.67 0.11 4.37
N GLU A 68 10.80 1.24 3.70
CA GLU A 68 11.03 2.54 4.35
C GLU A 68 9.77 3.02 5.09
N VAL A 69 8.58 2.74 4.52
CA VAL A 69 7.28 3.03 5.13
C VAL A 69 6.33 1.88 4.82
N SER A 70 5.60 1.39 5.83
CA SER A 70 4.48 0.45 5.65
C SER A 70 3.15 1.21 5.67
N VAL A 71 2.21 0.81 4.80
CA VAL A 71 0.87 1.40 4.76
C VAL A 71 -0.19 0.32 4.93
N ILE A 72 -1.10 0.48 5.89
CA ILE A 72 -2.27 -0.38 6.10
C ILE A 72 -3.52 0.49 5.89
N THR A 73 -4.12 0.38 4.70
CA THR A 73 -5.22 1.28 4.30
C THR A 73 -6.49 1.04 5.09
N THR A 74 -6.97 -0.19 5.08
CA THR A 74 -8.20 -0.61 5.78
C THR A 74 -8.08 -2.04 6.29
N VAL A 75 -8.94 -2.39 7.24
CA VAL A 75 -9.18 -3.78 7.65
C VAL A 75 -10.67 -4.05 7.54
N SER A 76 -11.03 -5.06 6.77
CA SER A 76 -12.38 -5.60 6.59
C SER A 76 -12.36 -7.11 6.74
N LEU A 77 -13.50 -7.71 7.00
CA LEU A 77 -13.63 -9.18 7.02
C LEU A 77 -13.71 -9.69 5.58
N GLU A 78 -12.55 -9.90 5.01
CA GLU A 78 -12.34 -10.44 3.66
C GLU A 78 -11.33 -11.58 3.72
N HIS A 79 -11.41 -12.54 2.80
CA HIS A 79 -10.55 -13.73 2.80
C HIS A 79 -10.53 -14.44 4.17
N THR A 80 -11.69 -14.56 4.82
CA THR A 80 -11.80 -15.07 6.19
C THR A 80 -11.35 -16.52 6.31
N ASP A 81 -11.45 -17.30 5.25
CA ASP A 81 -10.90 -18.66 5.13
C ASP A 81 -9.36 -18.72 5.28
N MET A 82 -8.66 -17.61 5.03
CA MET A 82 -7.19 -17.51 5.11
C MET A 82 -6.71 -16.61 6.24
N LEU A 83 -7.40 -15.51 6.50
CA LEU A 83 -6.94 -14.46 7.41
C LEU A 83 -7.62 -14.50 8.78
N GLY A 84 -8.67 -15.33 8.95
CA GLY A 84 -9.46 -15.47 10.18
C GLY A 84 -10.75 -14.68 10.19
N ASP A 85 -11.61 -14.99 11.16
CA ASP A 85 -13.02 -14.60 11.21
C ASP A 85 -13.26 -13.32 12.03
N THR A 86 -12.23 -12.73 12.63
CA THR A 86 -12.33 -11.51 13.45
C THR A 86 -11.47 -10.39 12.90
N PHE A 87 -11.86 -9.15 13.21
CA PHE A 87 -11.05 -7.99 12.86
C PHE A 87 -9.64 -8.04 13.45
N ALA A 88 -9.49 -8.60 14.67
CA ALA A 88 -8.19 -8.78 15.30
C ALA A 88 -7.29 -9.73 14.49
N GLN A 89 -7.83 -10.87 14.04
CA GLN A 89 -7.06 -11.84 13.26
C GLN A 89 -6.62 -11.25 11.92
N VAL A 90 -7.54 -10.66 11.16
CA VAL A 90 -7.22 -10.01 9.88
C VAL A 90 -6.21 -8.88 10.07
N ALA A 91 -6.38 -8.05 11.12
CA ALA A 91 -5.43 -6.98 11.46
C ALA A 91 -4.05 -7.52 11.80
N SER A 92 -3.96 -8.62 12.55
CA SER A 92 -2.69 -9.27 12.89
C SER A 92 -1.94 -9.76 11.65
N GLU A 93 -2.64 -10.35 10.69
CA GLU A 93 -2.04 -10.77 9.41
C GLU A 93 -1.57 -9.58 8.58
N LYS A 94 -2.40 -8.53 8.42
CA LYS A 94 -2.00 -7.31 7.71
C LYS A 94 -0.84 -6.58 8.40
N ALA A 95 -0.85 -6.50 9.73
CA ALA A 95 0.22 -5.87 10.52
C ALA A 95 1.55 -6.64 10.50
N GLY A 96 1.59 -7.84 9.93
CA GLY A 96 2.83 -8.59 9.69
C GLY A 96 3.84 -7.86 8.79
N ILE A 97 3.40 -6.86 8.00
CA ILE A 97 4.29 -6.01 7.19
C ILE A 97 5.02 -4.93 8.00
N ILE A 98 4.63 -4.68 9.25
CA ILE A 98 5.29 -3.71 10.13
C ILE A 98 6.69 -4.23 10.48
N LYS A 99 7.71 -3.41 10.30
CA LYS A 99 9.11 -3.76 10.62
C LYS A 99 9.63 -2.90 11.76
N GLU A 100 10.64 -3.42 12.46
CA GLU A 100 11.25 -2.72 13.60
C GLU A 100 11.78 -1.34 13.20
N HIS A 101 11.40 -0.32 13.97
CA HIS A 101 11.82 1.07 13.80
C HIS A 101 11.41 1.72 12.47
N LYS A 102 10.61 1.07 11.63
CA LYS A 102 10.13 1.66 10.36
C LYS A 102 8.73 2.26 10.56
N PRO A 103 8.48 3.45 10.01
CA PRO A 103 7.20 4.11 10.15
C PRO A 103 6.05 3.33 9.50
N VAL A 104 4.88 3.45 10.12
CA VAL A 104 3.64 2.82 9.67
C VAL A 104 2.57 3.90 9.53
N VAL A 105 1.86 3.87 8.41
CA VAL A 105 0.71 4.74 8.14
C VAL A 105 -0.55 3.88 8.10
N GLY A 106 -1.59 4.24 8.87
CA GLY A 106 -2.80 3.45 9.02
C GLY A 106 -4.08 4.24 8.80
N GLY A 107 -5.03 3.66 8.01
CA GLY A 107 -6.37 4.19 7.79
C GLY A 107 -7.46 3.38 8.48
N VAL A 108 -7.10 2.55 9.44
CA VAL A 108 -8.01 1.59 10.08
C VAL A 108 -8.86 2.26 11.16
N ARG A 109 -10.20 2.15 11.04
CA ARG A 109 -11.17 2.75 11.96
C ARG A 109 -11.81 1.77 12.92
N ASN A 110 -11.87 0.47 12.58
CA ASN A 110 -12.40 -0.54 13.49
C ASN A 110 -11.51 -0.62 14.74
N GLU A 111 -12.08 -0.47 15.93
CA GLU A 111 -11.34 -0.36 17.19
C GLU A 111 -10.54 -1.64 17.52
N GLU A 112 -11.12 -2.81 17.28
CA GLU A 112 -10.46 -4.09 17.50
C GLU A 112 -9.21 -4.24 16.61
N ALA A 113 -9.35 -3.98 15.31
CA ALA A 113 -8.25 -4.02 14.37
C ALA A 113 -7.17 -2.98 14.69
N ARG A 114 -7.61 -1.77 15.06
CA ARG A 114 -6.74 -0.65 15.43
C ARG A 114 -5.88 -0.98 16.65
N SER A 115 -6.49 -1.57 17.70
CA SER A 115 -5.79 -1.99 18.92
C SER A 115 -4.66 -2.96 18.61
N VAL A 116 -4.91 -3.96 17.75
CA VAL A 116 -3.89 -4.94 17.33
C VAL A 116 -2.74 -4.27 16.57
N ILE A 117 -3.03 -3.34 15.65
CA ILE A 117 -2.00 -2.62 14.90
C ILE A 117 -1.15 -1.76 15.83
N CYS A 118 -1.79 -1.05 16.78
CA CYS A 118 -1.09 -0.23 17.78
C CYS A 118 -0.15 -1.08 18.64
N GLU A 119 -0.62 -2.22 19.14
CA GLU A 119 0.18 -3.14 19.94
C GLU A 119 1.40 -3.67 19.15
N ILE A 120 1.19 -4.12 17.91
CA ILE A 120 2.28 -4.64 17.07
C ILE A 120 3.29 -3.53 16.74
N ALA A 121 2.83 -2.32 16.42
CA ALA A 121 3.70 -1.18 16.16
C ALA A 121 4.53 -0.81 17.39
N GLN A 122 3.90 -0.78 18.57
CA GLN A 122 4.58 -0.51 19.83
C GLN A 122 5.66 -1.57 20.13
N ASN A 123 5.32 -2.85 20.00
CA ASN A 123 6.25 -3.95 20.24
C ASN A 123 7.47 -3.90 19.29
N LYS A 124 7.28 -3.42 18.07
CA LYS A 124 8.34 -3.22 17.07
C LYS A 124 9.00 -1.84 17.14
N LYS A 125 8.60 -0.99 18.09
CA LYS A 125 9.08 0.41 18.20
C LYS A 125 8.94 1.16 16.88
N ALA A 126 7.92 0.83 16.11
CA ALA A 126 7.62 1.44 14.83
C ALA A 126 6.79 2.72 15.04
N PRO A 127 7.25 3.89 14.57
CA PRO A 127 6.44 5.11 14.63
C PRO A 127 5.12 4.90 13.88
N LEU A 128 3.99 5.14 14.55
CA LEU A 128 2.67 4.88 13.99
C LEU A 128 1.91 6.18 13.74
N TYR A 129 1.43 6.36 12.51
CA TYR A 129 0.64 7.51 12.06
C TYR A 129 -0.73 7.01 11.61
N MET A 130 -1.77 7.37 12.36
CA MET A 130 -3.14 6.88 12.13
C MET A 130 -4.08 8.01 11.76
N LEU A 131 -5.00 7.73 10.84
CA LEU A 131 -6.14 8.62 10.59
C LEU A 131 -6.91 8.84 11.89
N GLU A 132 -7.31 10.10 12.12
CA GLU A 132 -8.07 10.58 13.29
C GLU A 132 -7.27 10.69 14.60
N ASP A 133 -5.97 10.26 14.62
CA ASP A 133 -5.08 10.47 15.77
C ASP A 133 -3.94 11.43 15.46
N THR A 134 -3.20 11.16 14.39
CA THR A 134 -2.00 11.91 13.98
C THR A 134 -2.10 12.42 12.55
N ILE A 135 -3.10 11.93 11.80
CA ILE A 135 -3.44 12.39 10.45
C ILE A 135 -4.89 12.89 10.51
N TYR A 136 -5.06 14.20 10.39
CA TYR A 136 -6.39 14.83 10.42
C TYR A 136 -6.80 15.24 9.02
N ILE A 137 -8.06 14.96 8.69
CA ILE A 137 -8.65 15.35 7.42
C ILE A 137 -10.05 15.93 7.61
N HIS A 138 -10.36 17.02 6.90
CA HIS A 138 -11.70 17.56 6.79
C HIS A 138 -12.18 17.41 5.35
N LYS A 139 -13.09 16.45 5.15
CA LYS A 139 -13.57 16.07 3.81
C LYS A 139 -14.68 16.98 3.31
N ASN A 140 -14.60 17.36 2.04
CA ASN A 140 -15.70 17.87 1.25
C ASN A 140 -15.98 16.89 0.09
N ALA A 141 -16.76 15.85 0.40
CA ALA A 141 -17.03 14.77 -0.57
C ALA A 141 -17.75 15.26 -1.83
N ALA A 142 -18.60 16.30 -1.72
CA ALA A 142 -19.32 16.85 -2.87
C ALA A 142 -18.39 17.46 -3.92
N HIS A 143 -17.22 17.96 -3.50
CA HIS A 143 -16.23 18.57 -4.39
C HIS A 143 -14.97 17.72 -4.58
N GLN A 144 -14.94 16.51 -4.00
CA GLN A 144 -13.74 15.64 -4.00
C GLN A 144 -12.49 16.37 -3.51
N THR A 145 -12.65 17.19 -2.45
CA THR A 145 -11.56 17.92 -1.82
C THR A 145 -11.49 17.62 -0.32
N PHE A 146 -10.33 17.88 0.27
CA PHE A 146 -10.14 17.78 1.72
C PHE A 146 -9.03 18.71 2.19
N THR A 147 -9.07 19.07 3.47
CA THR A 147 -7.92 19.64 4.18
C THR A 147 -7.16 18.49 4.84
N TYR A 148 -5.85 18.47 4.66
CA TYR A 148 -4.92 17.53 5.27
C TYR A 148 -4.07 18.23 6.31
N GLU A 149 -3.88 17.59 7.48
CA GLU A 149 -2.99 18.07 8.52
C GLU A 149 -2.29 16.89 9.22
N ALA A 150 -0.98 16.79 9.01
CA ALA A 150 -0.10 15.83 9.67
C ALA A 150 1.37 16.24 9.50
N LEU A 151 2.26 15.70 10.32
CA LEU A 151 3.72 15.89 10.23
C LEU A 151 4.13 17.39 10.25
N GLY A 152 3.37 18.23 10.96
CA GLY A 152 3.60 19.68 11.00
C GLY A 152 3.25 20.40 9.69
N ARG A 153 2.57 19.75 8.75
CA ARG A 153 2.17 20.31 7.46
C ARG A 153 0.65 20.36 7.35
N ARG A 154 0.15 21.46 6.78
CA ARG A 154 -1.27 21.64 6.49
C ARG A 154 -1.45 21.98 5.01
N LEU A 155 -2.38 21.28 4.36
CA LEU A 155 -2.77 21.48 2.96
C LEU A 155 -4.28 21.68 2.88
N ASP A 156 -4.71 22.92 2.61
CA ASP A 156 -6.14 23.20 2.44
C ASP A 156 -6.58 22.95 1.01
N ASP A 157 -7.85 22.54 0.84
CA ASP A 157 -8.53 22.31 -0.44
C ASP A 157 -7.74 21.41 -1.42
N VAL A 158 -7.28 20.27 -0.93
CA VAL A 158 -6.57 19.28 -1.74
C VAL A 158 -7.60 18.52 -2.58
N LYS A 159 -7.51 18.64 -3.91
CA LYS A 159 -8.42 17.97 -4.85
C LYS A 159 -7.88 16.61 -5.27
N VAL A 160 -8.76 15.60 -5.22
CA VAL A 160 -8.50 14.23 -5.68
C VAL A 160 -9.32 13.95 -6.95
N LYS A 161 -8.66 13.41 -7.98
CA LYS A 161 -9.34 13.07 -9.25
C LYS A 161 -10.22 11.83 -9.10
N MET A 162 -9.75 10.83 -8.38
CA MET A 162 -10.48 9.58 -8.18
C MET A 162 -11.73 9.82 -7.33
N ALA A 163 -12.88 9.32 -7.78
CA ALA A 163 -14.17 9.52 -7.12
C ALA A 163 -14.33 8.62 -5.88
N GLY A 164 -15.09 9.10 -4.90
CA GLY A 164 -15.44 8.38 -3.67
C GLY A 164 -14.78 8.92 -2.41
N GLY A 165 -15.55 8.98 -1.32
CA GLY A 165 -15.09 9.53 -0.05
C GLY A 165 -13.90 8.76 0.57
N HIS A 166 -13.77 7.45 0.27
CA HIS A 166 -12.65 6.62 0.67
C HIS A 166 -11.34 7.02 -0.03
N GLN A 167 -11.42 7.61 -1.24
CA GLN A 167 -10.23 8.07 -1.96
C GLN A 167 -9.61 9.30 -1.29
N LEU A 168 -10.38 10.08 -0.53
CA LEU A 168 -9.84 11.17 0.28
C LEU A 168 -9.01 10.63 1.46
N ASP A 169 -9.44 9.51 2.07
CA ASP A 169 -8.66 8.80 3.09
C ASP A 169 -7.37 8.25 2.47
N ASN A 170 -7.49 7.53 1.37
CA ASN A 170 -6.33 6.95 0.67
C ASN A 170 -5.33 8.03 0.26
N ALA A 171 -5.81 9.19 -0.19
CA ALA A 171 -4.95 10.32 -0.53
C ALA A 171 -4.19 10.86 0.71
N ALA A 172 -4.85 10.96 1.87
CA ALA A 172 -4.20 11.40 3.11
C ALA A 172 -3.11 10.41 3.56
N LEU A 173 -3.38 9.10 3.47
CA LEU A 173 -2.38 8.07 3.77
C LEU A 173 -1.21 8.15 2.79
N ALA A 174 -1.48 8.32 1.50
CA ALA A 174 -0.45 8.45 0.46
C ALA A 174 0.42 9.68 0.67
N ILE A 175 -0.16 10.86 1.01
CA ILE A 175 0.59 12.07 1.36
C ILE A 175 1.51 11.78 2.56
N THR A 176 0.95 11.19 3.61
CA THR A 176 1.73 10.91 4.83
C THR A 176 2.88 9.95 4.56
N ALA A 177 2.64 8.87 3.82
CA ALA A 177 3.67 7.90 3.46
C ALA A 177 4.76 8.53 2.59
N ALA A 178 4.38 9.36 1.60
CA ALA A 178 5.32 10.06 0.74
C ALA A 178 6.19 11.05 1.53
N LEU A 179 5.60 11.80 2.47
CA LEU A 179 6.34 12.76 3.31
C LEU A 179 7.24 12.10 4.36
N LEU A 180 6.88 10.91 4.83
CA LEU A 180 7.75 10.11 5.71
C LEU A 180 8.94 9.53 4.95
N PHE A 181 8.75 9.22 3.66
CA PHE A 181 9.81 8.75 2.77
C PHE A 181 10.72 9.90 2.33
N ASP A 182 10.15 11.01 1.87
CA ASP A 182 10.88 12.21 1.44
C ASP A 182 10.15 13.48 1.92
N PRO A 183 10.61 14.10 3.02
CA PRO A 183 10.01 15.31 3.57
C PRO A 183 10.20 16.54 2.67
N THR A 184 11.02 16.47 1.63
CA THR A 184 11.28 17.59 0.71
C THR A 184 10.25 17.74 -0.39
N ILE A 185 9.33 16.77 -0.54
CA ILE A 185 8.24 16.84 -1.52
C ILE A 185 7.41 18.11 -1.30
N SER A 186 7.31 18.92 -2.34
CA SER A 186 6.59 20.21 -2.25
C SER A 186 5.06 20.01 -2.32
N ASP A 187 4.33 20.97 -1.75
CA ASP A 187 2.86 21.01 -1.80
C ASP A 187 2.33 20.99 -3.24
N ASN A 188 3.03 21.65 -4.15
CA ASN A 188 2.64 21.69 -5.56
C ASN A 188 2.73 20.30 -6.22
N VAL A 189 3.76 19.52 -5.90
CA VAL A 189 3.90 18.14 -6.39
C VAL A 189 2.78 17.29 -5.84
N ILE A 190 2.49 17.36 -4.54
CA ILE A 190 1.38 16.62 -3.91
C ILE A 190 0.05 16.94 -4.61
N ARG A 191 -0.27 18.24 -4.75
CA ARG A 191 -1.52 18.68 -5.37
C ARG A 191 -1.63 18.27 -6.84
N HIS A 192 -0.54 18.37 -7.58
CA HIS A 192 -0.52 17.94 -8.99
C HIS A 192 -0.74 16.44 -9.12
N SER A 193 -0.03 15.63 -8.34
CA SER A 193 -0.14 14.18 -8.37
C SER A 193 -1.55 13.69 -8.06
N LEU A 194 -2.20 14.22 -7.01
CA LEU A 194 -3.56 13.83 -6.64
C LEU A 194 -4.63 14.26 -7.66
N ARG A 195 -4.41 15.38 -8.35
CA ARG A 195 -5.29 15.83 -9.44
C ARG A 195 -5.13 15.00 -10.72
N SER A 196 -4.00 14.40 -10.94
CA SER A 196 -3.70 13.58 -12.13
C SER A 196 -3.88 12.08 -11.89
N ALA A 197 -3.78 11.62 -10.64
CA ALA A 197 -3.89 10.21 -10.29
C ALA A 197 -5.20 9.60 -10.79
N SER A 198 -5.08 8.48 -11.50
CA SER A 198 -6.22 7.68 -11.98
C SER A 198 -5.84 6.20 -11.93
N TRP A 199 -6.83 5.37 -11.73
CA TRP A 199 -6.68 3.92 -11.77
C TRP A 199 -7.87 3.33 -12.51
N GLU A 200 -7.58 2.55 -13.52
CA GLU A 200 -8.60 1.92 -14.36
C GLU A 200 -9.49 1.01 -13.50
N GLY A 201 -10.80 1.01 -13.76
CA GLY A 201 -11.77 0.21 -12.99
C GLY A 201 -12.04 0.71 -11.56
N ARG A 202 -11.64 1.92 -11.19
CA ARG A 202 -11.97 2.54 -9.89
C ARG A 202 -12.91 3.74 -10.08
N PHE A 203 -14.23 3.48 -10.18
CA PHE A 203 -15.26 4.48 -10.51
C PHE A 203 -14.92 5.30 -11.76
N GLU A 204 -14.45 4.61 -12.76
CA GLU A 204 -14.06 5.21 -14.02
C GLU A 204 -15.28 5.38 -14.92
N HIS A 205 -15.49 6.60 -15.43
CA HIS A 205 -16.49 6.86 -16.45
C HIS A 205 -15.94 6.46 -17.82
N ILE A 206 -16.35 5.29 -18.32
CA ILE A 206 -15.96 4.80 -19.65
C ILE A 206 -16.84 5.44 -20.74
N LEU A 207 -18.12 5.60 -20.44
CA LEU A 207 -19.12 6.26 -21.28
C LEU A 207 -20.00 7.15 -20.40
N PRO A 208 -20.77 8.10 -20.96
CA PRO A 208 -21.60 9.02 -20.18
C PRO A 208 -22.50 8.38 -19.12
N ASN A 209 -22.88 7.11 -19.29
CA ASN A 209 -23.76 6.38 -18.37
C ASN A 209 -23.16 5.03 -17.90
N VAL A 210 -21.86 4.79 -18.09
CA VAL A 210 -21.18 3.54 -17.71
C VAL A 210 -20.02 3.86 -16.78
N ILE A 211 -20.12 3.36 -15.56
CA ILE A 211 -19.10 3.46 -14.50
C ILE A 211 -18.59 2.06 -14.21
N LEU A 212 -17.27 1.87 -14.15
CA LEU A 212 -16.58 0.69 -13.65
C LEU A 212 -16.04 0.91 -12.25
#